data_db78c41e24dbb62d9382832a5dc6a0ed
#
_entry.id   db78c41e24dbb62d9382832a5dc6a0ed
#
_cell.length_a   1.000
_cell.length_b   1.000
_cell.length_c   1.000
_cell.angle_alpha   90.00
_cell.angle_beta   90.00
_cell.angle_gamma   90.00
#
_symmetry.space_group_name_H-M   'P 1'
#
loop_
_entity.id
_entity.type
_entity.pdbx_description
1 polymer ?
#
loop_
_entity_poly.entity_id
_entity_poly.type
_entity_poly.pdbx_seq_one_letter_code
_entity_poly.pdbx_strand_id
1 'polypeptide(L)'
;MDGLQALAELGDWPGSRVLLTGQADEQVAVRAFNHGLIDQFIPKQTPDISRRLIEAVDRLLFTSHSRHAQTWRVTLKPEQNALLRAPGVANWLSAFCAKHWVEHVAIGEPFGVLGMDAAGRIGWLQLETRDGLAALAELAEVAGVGPDALAEIRSGAKLADVELRQALSSAQPVSLVPAFEVGEGSSTLLGALFPVDAAQGPDPNNSYSKWLARQPKRHVQE
;
A
#
# COMPACT_ATOMS: atom_id res chain seq x y z
N MET A 1 -6.58 29.15 21.40
CA MET A 1 -5.81 27.90 21.24
C MET A 1 -4.70 28.19 20.26
N ASP A 2 -3.46 28.01 20.65
CA ASP A 2 -2.31 28.19 19.76
C ASP A 2 -2.24 27.00 18.78
N GLY A 3 -1.92 27.26 17.51
CA GLY A 3 -1.84 26.21 16.49
C GLY A 3 -0.82 25.10 16.82
N LEU A 4 0.24 25.43 17.54
CA LEU A 4 1.23 24.45 18.01
C LEU A 4 0.68 23.58 19.14
N GLN A 5 -0.15 24.12 19.99
CA GLN A 5 -0.82 23.37 21.06
C GLN A 5 -1.82 22.37 20.45
N ALA A 6 -2.56 22.77 19.43
CA ALA A 6 -3.44 21.88 18.69
C ALA A 6 -2.67 20.75 17.99
N LEU A 7 -1.48 21.04 17.45
CA LEU A 7 -0.62 20.02 16.82
C LEU A 7 -0.01 19.06 17.85
N ALA A 8 0.33 19.54 19.04
CA ALA A 8 0.81 18.70 20.13
C ALA A 8 -0.27 17.73 20.64
N GLU A 9 -1.53 18.16 20.65
CA GLU A 9 -2.69 17.33 21.04
C GLU A 9 -3.03 16.22 20.01
N LEU A 10 -2.57 16.36 18.76
CA LEU A 10 -2.77 15.32 17.73
C LEU A 10 -1.97 14.02 17.98
N GLY A 11 -1.01 14.04 18.94
CA GLY A 11 -0.25 12.84 19.32
C GLY A 11 0.33 12.09 18.12
N ASP A 12 0.02 10.80 18.02
CA ASP A 12 0.54 9.88 16.99
C ASP A 12 -0.18 9.99 15.61
N TRP A 13 -0.69 11.17 15.28
CA TRP A 13 -1.31 11.38 13.96
C TRP A 13 -0.34 11.07 12.83
N PRO A 14 -0.64 10.10 11.94
CA PRO A 14 0.30 9.64 10.93
C PRO A 14 0.43 10.59 9.72
N GLY A 15 -0.44 11.59 9.61
CA GLY A 15 -0.44 12.56 8.52
C GLY A 15 0.60 13.66 8.69
N SER A 16 1.09 14.20 7.57
CA SER A 16 1.99 15.35 7.56
C SER A 16 1.33 16.59 8.15
N ARG A 17 2.10 17.37 8.86
CA ARG A 17 1.65 18.55 9.63
C ARG A 17 2.28 19.81 9.05
N VAL A 18 1.44 20.71 8.54
CA VAL A 18 1.87 22.01 8.02
C VAL A 18 1.37 23.10 8.94
N LEU A 19 2.30 23.88 9.48
CA LEU A 19 1.96 25.07 10.26
C LEU A 19 1.85 26.28 9.34
N LEU A 20 0.66 26.87 9.27
CA LEU A 20 0.37 28.10 8.57
C LEU A 20 0.04 29.19 9.59
N THR A 21 0.92 30.19 9.76
CA THR A 21 0.73 31.23 10.80
C THR A 21 1.03 32.63 10.29
N GLY A 22 0.27 33.60 10.79
CA GLY A 22 0.49 35.04 10.51
C GLY A 22 1.46 35.72 11.46
N GLN A 23 1.68 35.12 12.64
CA GLN A 23 2.65 35.58 13.65
C GLN A 23 3.60 34.43 13.90
N ALA A 24 4.71 34.40 13.20
CA ALA A 24 5.71 33.39 13.47
C ALA A 24 6.95 34.05 14.05
N ASP A 25 7.21 33.75 15.30
CA ASP A 25 8.59 33.72 15.77
C ASP A 25 9.26 32.52 15.07
N GLU A 26 10.21 32.81 14.21
CA GLU A 26 10.97 31.84 13.44
C GLU A 26 11.61 30.78 14.38
N GLN A 27 11.99 31.19 15.59
CA GLN A 27 12.50 30.30 16.62
C GLN A 27 11.47 29.30 17.16
N VAL A 28 10.20 29.67 17.19
CA VAL A 28 9.10 28.76 17.57
C VAL A 28 8.86 27.72 16.49
N ALA A 29 8.89 28.14 15.22
CA ALA A 29 8.77 27.22 14.08
C ALA A 29 9.94 26.23 14.01
N VAL A 30 11.18 26.71 14.21
CA VAL A 30 12.38 25.85 14.25
C VAL A 30 12.31 24.83 15.40
N ARG A 31 11.88 25.26 16.59
CA ARG A 31 11.68 24.34 17.71
C ARG A 31 10.62 23.29 17.41
N ALA A 32 9.47 23.71 16.87
CA ALA A 32 8.39 22.79 16.50
C ALA A 32 8.84 21.75 15.46
N PHE A 33 9.64 22.18 14.48
CA PHE A 33 10.24 21.30 13.48
C PHE A 33 11.23 20.31 14.11
N ASN A 34 12.15 20.79 14.95
CA ASN A 34 13.14 19.96 15.63
C ASN A 34 12.52 18.93 16.58
N HIS A 35 11.37 19.25 17.17
CA HIS A 35 10.59 18.31 18.00
C HIS A 35 9.66 17.40 17.21
N GLY A 36 9.68 17.48 15.89
CA GLY A 36 8.82 16.64 15.03
C GLY A 36 7.33 16.97 15.13
N LEU A 37 6.97 18.13 15.68
CA LEU A 37 5.59 18.58 15.78
C LEU A 37 5.03 19.06 14.44
N ILE A 38 5.90 19.50 13.52
CA ILE A 38 5.53 19.95 12.17
C ILE A 38 6.52 19.39 11.15
N ASP A 39 6.03 19.11 9.94
CA ASP A 39 6.83 18.71 8.79
C ASP A 39 7.19 19.91 7.92
N GLN A 40 6.38 20.95 7.95
CA GLN A 40 6.63 22.18 7.20
C GLN A 40 5.99 23.41 7.87
N PHE A 41 6.64 24.54 7.69
CA PHE A 41 6.19 25.86 8.12
C PHE A 41 6.01 26.79 6.94
N ILE A 42 4.90 27.55 6.89
CA ILE A 42 4.61 28.56 5.86
C ILE A 42 4.08 29.83 6.54
N PRO A 43 4.83 30.95 6.47
CA PRO A 43 4.33 32.22 6.94
C PRO A 43 3.17 32.72 6.07
N LYS A 44 2.06 33.19 6.66
CA LYS A 44 0.91 33.73 5.93
C LYS A 44 1.23 34.98 5.09
N GLN A 45 2.29 35.71 5.47
CA GLN A 45 2.74 36.92 4.77
C GLN A 45 3.61 36.63 3.54
N THR A 46 3.88 35.35 3.25
CA THR A 46 4.69 34.96 2.11
C THR A 46 3.96 35.30 0.80
N PRO A 47 4.63 35.95 -0.17
CA PRO A 47 4.07 36.13 -1.51
C PRO A 47 3.67 34.78 -2.10
N ASP A 48 2.55 34.75 -2.83
CA ASP A 48 2.00 33.53 -3.47
C ASP A 48 1.76 32.36 -2.49
N ILE A 49 1.24 32.66 -1.31
CA ILE A 49 1.00 31.67 -0.25
C ILE A 49 0.21 30.45 -0.74
N SER A 50 -0.79 30.66 -1.61
CA SER A 50 -1.60 29.56 -2.16
C SER A 50 -0.75 28.59 -2.98
N ARG A 51 0.14 29.09 -3.83
CA ARG A 51 1.06 28.27 -4.61
C ARG A 51 2.01 27.52 -3.72
N ARG A 52 2.60 28.20 -2.74
CA ARG A 52 3.53 27.56 -1.77
C ARG A 52 2.84 26.49 -0.92
N LEU A 53 1.58 26.71 -0.57
CA LEU A 53 0.80 25.70 0.15
C LEU A 53 0.56 24.46 -0.71
N ILE A 54 0.18 24.64 -1.99
CA ILE A 54 -0.01 23.54 -2.92
C ILE A 54 1.30 22.77 -3.12
N GLU A 55 2.41 23.47 -3.39
CA GLU A 55 3.73 22.86 -3.53
C GLU A 55 4.18 22.09 -2.26
N ALA A 56 3.82 22.62 -1.07
CA ALA A 56 4.09 21.98 0.19
C ALA A 56 3.26 20.71 0.38
N VAL A 57 1.97 20.76 0.04
CA VAL A 57 1.06 19.61 0.11
C VAL A 57 1.53 18.54 -0.86
N ASP A 58 1.83 18.88 -2.11
CA ASP A 58 2.32 17.93 -3.12
C ASP A 58 3.63 17.26 -2.64
N ARG A 59 4.57 18.04 -2.13
CA ARG A 59 5.84 17.51 -1.60
C ARG A 59 5.61 16.57 -0.42
N LEU A 60 4.75 16.94 0.52
CA LEU A 60 4.47 16.14 1.70
C LEU A 60 3.68 14.87 1.37
N LEU A 61 2.76 14.93 0.42
CA LEU A 61 2.08 13.74 -0.12
C LEU A 61 3.11 12.79 -0.76
N PHE A 62 4.02 13.30 -1.57
CA PHE A 62 5.11 12.51 -2.16
C PHE A 62 6.04 11.93 -1.09
N THR A 63 6.37 12.69 -0.06
CA THR A 63 7.25 12.26 1.04
C THR A 63 6.55 11.23 1.93
N SER A 64 5.26 11.40 2.21
CA SER A 64 4.45 10.44 2.97
C SER A 64 4.32 9.11 2.21
N HIS A 65 3.99 9.15 0.92
CA HIS A 65 4.02 7.97 0.06
C HIS A 65 5.42 7.32 0.00
N SER A 66 6.47 8.12 0.01
CA SER A 66 7.85 7.65 0.02
C SER A 66 8.23 6.97 1.34
N ARG A 67 7.77 7.49 2.49
CA ARG A 67 8.02 6.88 3.82
C ARG A 67 7.30 5.54 3.95
N HIS A 68 6.02 5.47 3.59
CA HIS A 68 5.29 4.20 3.57
C HIS A 68 5.90 3.23 2.55
N ALA A 69 6.19 3.70 1.34
CA ALA A 69 6.87 2.90 0.34
C ALA A 69 8.28 2.43 0.78
N GLN A 70 9.00 3.20 1.59
CA GLN A 70 10.28 2.78 2.16
C GLN A 70 10.12 1.68 3.20
N THR A 71 9.14 1.76 4.08
CA THR A 71 8.87 0.73 5.10
C THR A 71 8.52 -0.60 4.44
N TRP A 72 7.71 -0.59 3.38
CA TRP A 72 7.33 -1.80 2.64
C TRP A 72 8.43 -2.29 1.69
N ARG A 73 9.26 -1.40 1.15
CA ARG A 73 10.44 -1.77 0.33
C ARG A 73 11.49 -2.55 1.10
N VAL A 74 11.55 -2.42 2.42
CA VAL A 74 12.46 -3.20 3.27
C VAL A 74 12.12 -4.69 3.23
N THR A 75 10.86 -5.06 2.95
CA THR A 75 10.43 -6.46 2.84
C THR A 75 10.62 -7.05 1.44
N LEU A 76 10.84 -6.21 0.42
CA LEU A 76 11.05 -6.65 -0.96
C LEU A 76 12.52 -6.97 -1.22
N LYS A 77 12.79 -8.12 -1.82
CA LYS A 77 14.12 -8.45 -2.35
C LYS A 77 14.49 -7.47 -3.48
N PRO A 78 15.80 -7.21 -3.71
CA PRO A 78 16.23 -6.29 -4.77
C PRO A 78 15.66 -6.64 -6.15
N GLU A 79 15.58 -7.94 -6.47
CA GLU A 79 15.05 -8.46 -7.73
C GLU A 79 13.55 -8.16 -7.86
N GLN A 80 12.77 -8.39 -6.79
CA GLN A 80 11.33 -8.08 -6.75
C GLN A 80 11.08 -6.58 -6.92
N ASN A 81 11.90 -5.75 -6.26
CA ASN A 81 11.79 -4.29 -6.40
C ASN A 81 12.14 -3.83 -7.83
N ALA A 82 13.11 -4.46 -8.48
CA ALA A 82 13.45 -4.19 -9.87
C ALA A 82 12.29 -4.56 -10.81
N LEU A 83 11.66 -5.73 -10.61
CA LEU A 83 10.50 -6.18 -11.38
C LEU A 83 9.31 -5.22 -11.22
N LEU A 84 8.97 -4.83 -9.99
CA LEU A 84 7.86 -3.90 -9.74
C LEU A 84 8.12 -2.49 -10.32
N ARG A 85 9.38 -2.12 -10.54
CA ARG A 85 9.76 -0.84 -11.16
C ARG A 85 9.87 -0.90 -12.68
N ALA A 86 9.85 -2.08 -13.27
CA ALA A 86 9.83 -2.20 -14.73
C ALA A 86 8.61 -1.45 -15.28
N PRO A 87 8.77 -0.54 -16.27
CA PRO A 87 7.69 0.37 -16.68
C PRO A 87 6.38 -0.34 -17.04
N GLY A 88 6.45 -1.47 -17.75
CA GLY A 88 5.26 -2.26 -18.11
C GLY A 88 4.52 -2.79 -16.89
N VAL A 89 5.25 -3.36 -15.91
CA VAL A 89 4.69 -3.88 -14.66
C VAL A 89 4.15 -2.76 -13.77
N ALA A 90 4.93 -1.68 -13.61
CA ALA A 90 4.53 -0.54 -12.78
C ALA A 90 3.25 0.13 -13.28
N ASN A 91 3.14 0.38 -14.59
CA ASN A 91 1.95 0.97 -15.21
C ASN A 91 0.74 0.05 -15.06
N TRP A 92 0.91 -1.25 -15.33
CA TRP A 92 -0.16 -2.23 -15.21
C TRP A 92 -0.67 -2.31 -13.76
N LEU A 93 0.25 -2.44 -12.78
CA LEU A 93 -0.12 -2.50 -11.36
C LEU A 93 -0.80 -1.21 -10.90
N SER A 94 -0.32 -0.04 -11.32
CA SER A 94 -0.94 1.25 -10.99
C SER A 94 -2.38 1.31 -11.50
N ALA A 95 -2.61 0.92 -12.75
CA ALA A 95 -3.95 0.90 -13.32
C ALA A 95 -4.87 -0.13 -12.65
N PHE A 96 -4.34 -1.33 -12.37
CA PHE A 96 -5.09 -2.39 -11.68
C PHE A 96 -5.47 -1.95 -10.25
N CYS A 97 -4.52 -1.46 -9.47
CA CYS A 97 -4.78 -1.00 -8.10
C CYS A 97 -5.79 0.15 -8.06
N ALA A 98 -5.63 1.16 -8.93
CA ALA A 98 -6.56 2.28 -8.99
C ALA A 98 -7.99 1.87 -9.34
N LYS A 99 -8.15 0.80 -10.14
CA LYS A 99 -9.46 0.28 -10.55
C LYS A 99 -10.14 -0.55 -9.45
N HIS A 100 -9.36 -1.32 -8.70
CA HIS A 100 -9.91 -2.36 -7.81
C HIS A 100 -9.86 -1.99 -6.33
N TRP A 101 -8.93 -1.11 -5.92
CA TRP A 101 -8.64 -0.89 -4.52
C TRP A 101 -8.56 0.60 -4.16
N VAL A 102 -8.94 0.91 -2.94
CA VAL A 102 -8.77 2.25 -2.35
C VAL A 102 -7.46 2.34 -1.56
N GLU A 103 -6.98 1.21 -1.05
CA GLU A 103 -5.69 1.09 -0.37
C GLU A 103 -4.99 -0.18 -0.84
N HIS A 104 -3.68 -0.14 -0.97
CA HIS A 104 -2.90 -1.30 -1.36
C HIS A 104 -1.45 -1.19 -0.89
N VAL A 105 -0.80 -2.34 -0.78
CA VAL A 105 0.59 -2.46 -0.37
C VAL A 105 1.27 -3.63 -1.07
N ALA A 106 2.48 -3.42 -1.59
CA ALA A 106 3.31 -4.49 -2.12
C ALA A 106 4.06 -5.20 -0.99
N ILE A 107 4.06 -6.53 -1.02
CA ILE A 107 4.67 -7.41 -0.02
C ILE A 107 5.67 -8.33 -0.74
N GLY A 108 6.80 -8.61 -0.11
CA GLY A 108 7.86 -9.44 -0.68
C GLY A 108 7.71 -10.94 -0.38
N GLU A 109 7.16 -11.28 0.79
CA GLU A 109 6.97 -12.68 1.22
C GLU A 109 5.63 -12.83 1.94
N PRO A 110 4.65 -13.47 1.28
CA PRO A 110 4.63 -13.92 -0.12
C PRO A 110 4.73 -12.74 -1.10
N PHE A 111 5.18 -12.97 -2.33
CA PHE A 111 5.34 -11.89 -3.30
C PHE A 111 4.02 -11.52 -3.96
N GLY A 112 3.61 -10.25 -3.78
CA GLY A 112 2.36 -9.77 -4.34
C GLY A 112 1.92 -8.40 -3.81
N VAL A 113 0.66 -8.08 -4.06
CA VAL A 113 0.02 -6.84 -3.61
C VAL A 113 -1.25 -7.17 -2.82
N LEU A 114 -1.29 -6.74 -1.58
CA LEU A 114 -2.50 -6.77 -0.75
C LEU A 114 -3.29 -5.50 -0.99
N GLY A 115 -4.57 -5.62 -1.27
CA GLY A 115 -5.43 -4.47 -1.51
C GLY A 115 -6.76 -4.56 -0.81
N MET A 116 -7.35 -3.41 -0.52
CA MET A 116 -8.67 -3.28 0.09
C MET A 116 -9.56 -2.41 -0.80
N ASP A 117 -10.76 -2.89 -1.11
CA ASP A 117 -11.75 -2.12 -1.86
C ASP A 117 -12.54 -1.16 -0.94
N ALA A 118 -13.38 -0.30 -1.55
CA ALA A 118 -14.21 0.66 -0.81
C ALA A 118 -15.23 0.02 0.15
N ALA A 119 -15.58 -1.25 -0.06
CA ALA A 119 -16.46 -2.01 0.83
C ALA A 119 -15.69 -2.71 1.97
N GLY A 120 -14.36 -2.59 2.01
CA GLY A 120 -13.51 -3.22 3.02
C GLY A 120 -13.18 -4.69 2.71
N ARG A 121 -13.44 -5.17 1.51
CA ARG A 121 -13.05 -6.52 1.09
C ARG A 121 -11.57 -6.53 0.77
N ILE A 122 -10.89 -7.56 1.22
CA ILE A 122 -9.45 -7.72 1.02
C ILE A 122 -9.22 -8.68 -0.15
N GLY A 123 -8.31 -8.29 -1.03
CA GLY A 123 -7.83 -9.11 -2.13
C GLY A 123 -6.30 -9.21 -2.10
N TRP A 124 -5.79 -10.36 -2.46
CA TRP A 124 -4.40 -10.65 -2.63
C TRP A 124 -4.10 -10.88 -4.11
N LEU A 125 -3.36 -9.97 -4.73
CA LEU A 125 -2.80 -10.16 -6.06
C LEU A 125 -1.44 -10.83 -5.89
N GLN A 126 -1.39 -12.15 -6.02
CA GLN A 126 -0.13 -12.89 -6.07
C GLN A 126 0.61 -12.57 -7.35
N LEU A 127 1.90 -12.33 -7.23
CA LEU A 127 2.80 -12.12 -8.36
C LEU A 127 3.84 -13.24 -8.38
N GLU A 128 4.10 -13.77 -9.58
CA GLU A 128 5.06 -14.84 -9.74
C GLU A 128 5.91 -14.63 -11.00
N THR A 129 7.15 -15.03 -10.94
CA THR A 129 8.01 -15.13 -12.11
C THR A 129 7.81 -16.47 -12.80
N ARG A 130 8.09 -16.56 -14.10
CA ARG A 130 8.02 -17.86 -14.78
C ARG A 130 9.03 -18.85 -14.20
N ASP A 131 10.17 -18.37 -13.74
CA ASP A 131 11.21 -19.21 -13.11
C ASP A 131 10.80 -19.67 -11.71
N GLY A 132 9.93 -18.95 -11.01
CA GLY A 132 9.41 -19.30 -9.69
C GLY A 132 8.33 -20.39 -9.70
N LEU A 133 7.71 -20.67 -10.86
CA LEU A 133 6.61 -21.64 -10.95
C LEU A 133 6.96 -23.05 -10.48
N ALA A 134 8.20 -23.47 -10.68
CA ALA A 134 8.64 -24.79 -10.23
C ALA A 134 8.63 -24.89 -8.69
N ALA A 135 9.16 -23.87 -8.01
CA ALA A 135 9.16 -23.79 -6.55
C ALA A 135 7.74 -23.67 -5.98
N LEU A 136 6.87 -22.85 -6.63
CA LEU A 136 5.47 -22.75 -6.25
C LEU A 136 4.75 -24.10 -6.36
N ALA A 137 5.03 -24.87 -7.42
CA ALA A 137 4.45 -26.22 -7.60
C ALA A 137 4.93 -27.19 -6.52
N GLU A 138 6.21 -27.16 -6.13
CA GLU A 138 6.75 -27.98 -5.04
C GLU A 138 6.07 -27.66 -3.70
N LEU A 139 5.88 -26.37 -3.39
CA LEU A 139 5.14 -25.97 -2.18
C LEU A 139 3.67 -26.42 -2.21
N ALA A 140 3.04 -26.35 -3.37
CA ALA A 140 1.66 -26.82 -3.56
C ALA A 140 1.56 -28.36 -3.42
N GLU A 141 2.54 -29.10 -3.89
CA GLU A 141 2.62 -30.57 -3.73
C GLU A 141 2.70 -30.96 -2.26
N VAL A 142 3.55 -30.29 -1.48
CA VAL A 142 3.66 -30.48 -0.03
C VAL A 142 2.33 -30.16 0.66
N ALA A 143 1.58 -29.18 0.15
CA ALA A 143 0.26 -28.82 0.65
C ALA A 143 -0.88 -29.76 0.16
N GLY A 144 -0.56 -30.84 -0.56
CA GLY A 144 -1.53 -31.86 -0.99
C GLY A 144 -2.25 -31.58 -2.30
N VAL A 145 -1.75 -30.65 -3.12
CA VAL A 145 -2.31 -30.39 -4.46
C VAL A 145 -2.00 -31.56 -5.40
N GLY A 146 -3.01 -32.02 -6.13
CA GLY A 146 -2.89 -33.18 -7.01
C GLY A 146 -2.10 -32.93 -8.31
N PRO A 147 -1.61 -34.00 -8.99
CA PRO A 147 -0.65 -33.90 -10.09
C PRO A 147 -1.16 -33.09 -11.29
N ASP A 148 -2.44 -33.16 -11.64
CA ASP A 148 -3.00 -32.38 -12.75
C ASP A 148 -2.94 -30.87 -12.48
N ALA A 149 -3.27 -30.48 -11.25
CA ALA A 149 -3.20 -29.10 -10.83
C ALA A 149 -1.74 -28.60 -10.71
N LEU A 150 -0.80 -29.45 -10.31
CA LEU A 150 0.62 -29.13 -10.32
C LEU A 150 1.15 -28.90 -11.75
N ALA A 151 0.65 -29.64 -12.74
CA ALA A 151 1.00 -29.38 -14.13
C ALA A 151 0.47 -28.03 -14.62
N GLU A 152 -0.74 -27.62 -14.21
CA GLU A 152 -1.28 -26.28 -14.49
C GLU A 152 -0.44 -25.15 -13.85
N ILE A 153 0.06 -25.35 -12.62
CA ILE A 153 0.97 -24.39 -11.98
C ILE A 153 2.29 -24.31 -12.76
N ARG A 154 2.93 -25.43 -13.04
CA ARG A 154 4.21 -25.47 -13.78
C ARG A 154 4.12 -24.83 -15.16
N SER A 155 2.99 -24.94 -15.82
CA SER A 155 2.75 -24.29 -17.12
C SER A 155 2.45 -22.80 -17.01
N GLY A 156 2.16 -22.29 -15.81
CA GLY A 156 1.72 -20.90 -15.58
C GLY A 156 0.27 -20.65 -15.97
N ALA A 157 -0.54 -21.70 -16.15
CA ALA A 157 -1.97 -21.56 -16.41
C ALA A 157 -2.74 -21.14 -15.15
N LYS A 158 -2.29 -21.59 -13.98
CA LYS A 158 -2.86 -21.22 -12.69
C LYS A 158 -1.76 -20.90 -11.68
N LEU A 159 -2.08 -20.06 -10.69
CA LEU A 159 -1.28 -19.89 -9.47
C LEU A 159 -2.05 -20.46 -8.27
N ALA A 160 -1.30 -20.83 -7.23
CA ALA A 160 -1.80 -21.39 -6.00
C ALA A 160 -1.50 -20.45 -4.83
N ASP A 161 -2.44 -20.24 -3.91
CA ASP A 161 -2.30 -19.36 -2.76
C ASP A 161 -1.56 -20.00 -1.57
N VAL A 162 -0.71 -21.00 -1.81
CA VAL A 162 -0.05 -21.77 -0.78
C VAL A 162 0.79 -20.92 0.18
N GLU A 163 1.59 -20.00 -0.34
CA GLU A 163 2.42 -19.11 0.47
C GLU A 163 1.59 -18.14 1.29
N LEU A 164 0.50 -17.60 0.69
CA LEU A 164 -0.44 -16.74 1.42
C LEU A 164 -1.08 -17.49 2.60
N ARG A 165 -1.49 -18.74 2.39
CA ARG A 165 -2.07 -19.55 3.45
C ARG A 165 -1.10 -19.88 4.56
N GLN A 166 0.16 -20.15 4.23
CA GLN A 166 1.21 -20.31 5.21
C GLN A 166 1.41 -19.02 6.03
N ALA A 167 1.51 -17.88 5.36
CA ALA A 167 1.68 -16.58 6.01
C ALA A 167 0.51 -16.23 6.95
N LEU A 168 -0.71 -16.61 6.57
CA LEU A 168 -1.92 -16.40 7.38
C LEU A 168 -2.19 -17.52 8.40
N SER A 169 -1.35 -18.55 8.46
CA SER A 169 -1.56 -19.75 9.28
C SER A 169 -2.95 -20.38 9.06
N SER A 170 -3.44 -20.34 7.81
CA SER A 170 -4.78 -20.78 7.43
C SER A 170 -4.83 -22.31 7.30
N ALA A 171 -5.84 -22.92 7.92
CA ALA A 171 -6.13 -24.35 7.78
C ALA A 171 -7.00 -24.68 6.54
N GLN A 172 -7.42 -23.68 5.78
CA GLN A 172 -8.23 -23.90 4.58
C GLN A 172 -7.42 -24.57 3.46
N PRO A 173 -8.04 -25.34 2.57
CA PRO A 173 -7.36 -25.96 1.44
C PRO A 173 -6.79 -24.90 0.48
N VAL A 174 -5.69 -25.23 -0.18
CA VAL A 174 -5.07 -24.37 -1.21
C VAL A 174 -6.04 -24.12 -2.35
N SER A 175 -6.18 -22.86 -2.73
CA SER A 175 -6.99 -22.44 -3.87
C SER A 175 -6.10 -22.25 -5.10
N LEU A 176 -6.65 -22.64 -6.26
CA LEU A 176 -6.01 -22.40 -7.55
C LEU A 176 -6.87 -21.45 -8.38
N VAL A 177 -6.24 -20.42 -8.92
CA VAL A 177 -6.90 -19.38 -9.73
C VAL A 177 -6.17 -19.24 -11.06
N PRO A 178 -6.91 -19.09 -12.20
CA PRO A 178 -6.29 -18.81 -13.49
C PRO A 178 -5.32 -17.64 -13.40
N ALA A 179 -4.12 -17.84 -13.95
CA ALA A 179 -3.10 -16.80 -14.01
C ALA A 179 -3.33 -15.88 -15.22
N PHE A 180 -2.90 -14.65 -15.11
CA PHE A 180 -2.89 -13.67 -16.19
C PHE A 180 -1.54 -12.94 -16.22
N GLU A 181 -1.19 -12.35 -17.35
CA GLU A 181 0.04 -11.60 -17.50
C GLU A 181 -0.06 -10.22 -16.85
N VAL A 182 0.96 -9.85 -16.09
CA VAL A 182 1.13 -8.55 -15.42
C VAL A 182 2.31 -7.84 -16.06
N GLY A 183 2.04 -6.72 -16.70
CA GLY A 183 3.03 -5.95 -17.44
C GLY A 183 3.05 -6.26 -18.94
N GLU A 184 3.96 -5.61 -19.63
CA GLU A 184 4.17 -5.72 -21.06
C GLU A 184 5.67 -5.81 -21.38
N GLY A 185 6.02 -6.53 -22.45
CA GLY A 185 7.40 -6.64 -22.93
C GLY A 185 8.21 -7.74 -22.26
N SER A 186 9.50 -7.52 -22.08
CA SER A 186 10.46 -8.54 -21.60
C SER A 186 10.41 -8.83 -20.09
N SER A 187 9.72 -8.01 -19.33
CA SER A 187 9.62 -8.12 -17.87
C SER A 187 8.17 -8.34 -17.44
N THR A 188 7.56 -9.43 -17.92
CA THR A 188 6.21 -9.81 -17.51
C THR A 188 6.25 -10.74 -16.30
N LEU A 189 5.30 -10.50 -15.37
CA LEU A 189 5.00 -11.40 -14.27
C LEU A 189 3.70 -12.16 -14.57
N LEU A 190 3.48 -13.24 -13.87
CA LEU A 190 2.17 -13.87 -13.77
C LEU A 190 1.47 -13.35 -12.52
N GLY A 191 0.19 -13.02 -12.64
CA GLY A 191 -0.65 -12.58 -11.55
C GLY A 191 -1.86 -13.48 -11.37
N ALA A 192 -2.31 -13.64 -10.12
CA ALA A 192 -3.60 -14.24 -9.80
C ALA A 192 -4.24 -13.54 -8.61
N LEU A 193 -5.53 -13.27 -8.68
CA LEU A 193 -6.25 -12.54 -7.64
C LEU A 193 -7.02 -13.52 -6.74
N PHE A 194 -6.64 -13.56 -5.48
CA PHE A 194 -7.29 -14.38 -4.44
C PHE A 194 -8.08 -13.49 -3.49
N PRO A 195 -9.31 -13.88 -3.11
CA PRO A 195 -10.00 -13.25 -1.99
C PRO A 195 -9.32 -13.64 -0.67
N VAL A 196 -9.19 -12.66 0.24
CA VAL A 196 -8.76 -12.92 1.62
C VAL A 196 -9.99 -12.87 2.50
N ASP A 197 -10.26 -13.98 3.21
CA ASP A 197 -11.46 -14.08 4.06
C ASP A 197 -11.44 -13.03 5.18
N ALA A 198 -12.61 -12.47 5.46
CA ALA A 198 -12.79 -11.46 6.50
C ALA A 198 -12.39 -11.95 7.91
N ALA A 199 -12.43 -13.27 8.14
CA ALA A 199 -11.97 -13.87 9.39
C ALA A 199 -10.44 -13.84 9.56
N GLN A 200 -9.71 -13.63 8.47
CA GLN A 200 -8.25 -13.59 8.42
C GLN A 200 -7.71 -12.20 8.02
N GLY A 201 -8.61 -11.31 7.62
CA GLY A 201 -8.31 -9.94 7.24
C GLY A 201 -8.58 -8.94 8.37
N PRO A 202 -8.21 -7.67 8.19
CA PRO A 202 -8.61 -6.63 9.11
C PRO A 202 -10.15 -6.56 9.18
N ASP A 203 -10.67 -6.25 10.40
CA ASP A 203 -12.08 -6.13 10.67
C ASP A 203 -12.80 -5.31 9.56
N PRO A 204 -13.83 -5.85 8.91
CA PRO A 204 -14.62 -5.12 7.90
C PRO A 204 -15.19 -3.78 8.41
N ASN A 205 -15.28 -3.61 9.74
CA ASN A 205 -15.63 -2.36 10.38
C ASN A 205 -14.54 -1.29 10.28
N ASN A 206 -13.31 -1.66 9.91
CA ASN A 206 -12.18 -0.77 9.68
C ASN A 206 -11.97 -0.44 8.20
N SER A 207 -12.99 -0.59 7.33
CA SER A 207 -12.90 -0.13 5.95
C SER A 207 -12.59 1.38 5.88
N TYR A 208 -11.84 1.79 4.88
CA TYR A 208 -11.47 3.20 4.64
C TYR A 208 -12.71 4.12 4.63
N SER A 209 -13.79 3.70 3.97
CA SER A 209 -15.05 4.45 3.96
C SER A 209 -15.69 4.59 5.34
N LYS A 210 -15.64 3.54 6.18
CA LYS A 210 -16.12 3.61 7.57
C LYS A 210 -15.18 4.43 8.45
N TRP A 211 -13.87 4.33 8.23
CA TRP A 211 -12.90 5.19 8.89
C TRP A 211 -13.14 6.67 8.54
N LEU A 212 -13.31 7.01 7.25
CA LEU A 212 -13.67 8.36 6.80
C LEU A 212 -14.98 8.85 7.42
N ALA A 213 -16.00 7.99 7.50
CA ALA A 213 -17.29 8.35 8.10
C ALA A 213 -17.21 8.64 9.61
N ARG A 214 -16.22 8.07 10.30
CA ARG A 214 -15.94 8.32 11.73
C ARG A 214 -15.11 9.60 11.96
N GLN A 215 -14.46 10.13 10.91
CA GLN A 215 -13.72 11.37 11.05
C GLN A 215 -14.69 12.52 11.36
N PRO A 216 -14.35 13.40 12.31
CA PRO A 216 -15.18 14.57 12.59
C PRO A 216 -15.31 15.37 11.30
N LYS A 217 -16.55 15.59 10.84
CA LYS A 217 -16.81 16.47 9.72
C LYS A 217 -16.23 17.84 10.07
N ARG A 218 -15.20 18.26 9.36
CA ARG A 218 -14.70 19.62 9.48
C ARG A 218 -15.87 20.55 9.14
N HIS A 219 -16.44 21.19 10.14
CA HIS A 219 -17.32 22.32 9.91
C HIS A 219 -16.46 23.41 9.27
N VAL A 220 -16.59 23.60 7.98
CA VAL A 220 -16.21 24.85 7.33
C VAL A 220 -17.23 25.83 7.88
N GLN A 221 -16.84 26.64 8.86
CA GLN A 221 -17.58 27.84 9.19
C GLN A 221 -17.39 28.80 8.01
N GLU A 222 -18.51 29.15 7.39
CA GLU A 222 -18.63 30.20 6.39
C GLU A 222 -18.20 31.55 6.97
#